data_77c096a4fee94c4ca47f98a7b01ae662
#
_entry.id   77c096a4fee94c4ca47f98a7b01ae662
#
_cell.length_a   1.000
_cell.length_b   1.000
_cell.length_c   1.000
_cell.angle_alpha   90.00
_cell.angle_beta   90.00
_cell.angle_gamma   90.00
#
_symmetry.space_group_name_H-M   'P 1'
#
loop_
_entity.id
_entity.type
_entity.pdbx_description
1 polymer ?
#
loop_
_entity_poly.entity_id
_entity_poly.type
_entity_poly.pdbx_seq_one_letter_code
_entity_poly.pdbx_strand_id
1 'polypeptide(L)'
;MRSITLKASHIVIIAAVLVAAIGAGVYFIFFNSPADIADYSQPFGGVGFRLDEGAKEYMGREPESKGGVPGIQIPGYDTVRLPSGTTDVKMILLNPEGNPCYFVFELIINGESYYKSDLVEPSKCIEDLKLTKPLPKGTHTAILKISTYSLDESLSPMNGANVEFELIAM
;
A
#
# COMPACT_ATOMS: atom_id res chain seq x y z
N MET A 1 37.38 44.97 12.36
CA MET A 1 36.62 43.73 12.53
C MET A 1 36.44 43.47 14.02
N ARG A 2 35.19 43.44 14.52
CA ARG A 2 34.95 43.09 15.93
C ARG A 2 34.86 41.57 16.04
N SER A 3 35.82 40.95 16.73
CA SER A 3 35.78 39.53 17.06
C SER A 3 34.76 39.31 18.18
N ILE A 4 33.73 38.49 17.91
CA ILE A 4 32.78 38.07 18.93
C ILE A 4 33.36 36.85 19.64
N THR A 5 33.85 37.07 20.88
CA THR A 5 34.31 35.97 21.75
C THR A 5 33.12 35.40 22.49
N LEU A 6 32.63 34.24 22.05
CA LEU A 6 31.61 33.50 22.80
C LEU A 6 32.25 32.89 24.07
N LYS A 7 31.64 33.16 25.25
CA LYS A 7 32.03 32.48 26.49
C LYS A 7 31.68 30.98 26.40
N ALA A 8 32.47 30.10 26.99
CA ALA A 8 32.27 28.66 26.99
C ALA A 8 30.82 28.26 27.41
N SER A 9 30.22 29.01 28.36
CA SER A 9 28.85 28.80 28.79
C SER A 9 27.81 29.02 27.67
N HIS A 10 28.04 29.95 26.74
CA HIS A 10 27.15 30.19 25.62
C HIS A 10 27.25 29.08 24.58
N ILE A 11 28.42 28.51 24.37
CA ILE A 11 28.65 27.37 23.47
C ILE A 11 27.90 26.13 23.97
N VAL A 12 27.96 25.86 25.28
CA VAL A 12 27.23 24.71 25.89
C VAL A 12 25.73 24.90 25.78
N ILE A 13 25.21 26.09 26.00
CA ILE A 13 23.76 26.36 25.86
C ILE A 13 23.32 26.19 24.41
N ILE A 14 24.05 26.70 23.43
CA ILE A 14 23.74 26.55 22.01
C ILE A 14 23.76 25.07 21.59
N ALA A 15 24.77 24.32 22.05
CA ALA A 15 24.82 22.87 21.77
C ALA A 15 23.63 22.12 22.37
N ALA A 16 23.23 22.43 23.60
CA ALA A 16 22.05 21.80 24.24
C ALA A 16 20.74 22.11 23.52
N VAL A 17 20.57 23.36 23.06
CA VAL A 17 19.37 23.75 22.27
C VAL A 17 19.34 23.04 20.91
N LEU A 18 20.49 22.90 20.23
CA LEU A 18 20.57 22.17 18.96
C LEU A 18 20.25 20.68 19.13
N VAL A 19 20.74 20.03 20.16
CA VAL A 19 20.43 18.62 20.45
C VAL A 19 18.96 18.44 20.78
N ALA A 20 18.37 19.36 21.57
CA ALA A 20 16.94 19.34 21.87
C ALA A 20 16.08 19.57 20.62
N ALA A 21 16.47 20.47 19.72
CA ALA A 21 15.76 20.74 18.48
C ALA A 21 15.84 19.55 17.50
N ILE A 22 17.01 18.90 17.40
CA ILE A 22 17.19 17.68 16.58
C ILE A 22 16.36 16.53 17.19
N GLY A 23 16.40 16.33 18.50
CA GLY A 23 15.62 15.31 19.20
C GLY A 23 14.13 15.51 19.05
N ALA A 24 13.63 16.74 19.15
CA ALA A 24 12.24 17.08 18.93
C ALA A 24 11.83 16.87 17.45
N GLY A 25 12.70 17.22 16.51
CA GLY A 25 12.47 16.98 15.08
C GLY A 25 12.41 15.50 14.73
N VAL A 26 13.34 14.70 15.26
CA VAL A 26 13.34 13.24 15.09
C VAL A 26 12.11 12.60 15.75
N TYR A 27 11.77 13.01 16.98
CA TYR A 27 10.56 12.55 17.66
C TYR A 27 9.31 12.87 16.86
N PHE A 28 9.19 14.10 16.33
CA PHE A 28 8.04 14.51 15.53
C PHE A 28 7.93 13.72 14.23
N ILE A 29 9.04 13.42 13.55
CA ILE A 29 9.07 12.63 12.32
C ILE A 29 8.73 11.16 12.59
N PHE A 30 9.24 10.56 13.67
CA PHE A 30 9.06 9.12 13.93
C PHE A 30 7.83 8.78 14.79
N PHE A 31 7.33 9.69 15.62
CA PHE A 31 6.25 9.39 16.57
C PHE A 31 4.98 10.22 16.35
N ASN A 32 5.08 11.32 15.61
CA ASN A 32 3.93 12.20 15.32
C ASN A 32 3.70 12.39 13.82
N SER A 33 4.41 11.65 12.97
CA SER A 33 3.84 11.40 11.65
C SER A 33 2.49 10.76 11.94
N PRO A 34 1.36 11.37 11.55
CA PRO A 34 0.12 10.62 11.55
C PRO A 34 0.48 9.36 10.76
N ALA A 35 0.31 8.17 11.39
CA ALA A 35 0.27 6.94 10.63
C ALA A 35 -0.59 7.30 9.43
N ASP A 36 -0.05 7.20 8.22
CA ASP A 36 -0.77 7.56 7.02
C ASP A 36 -2.12 6.86 7.11
N ILE A 37 -3.09 7.56 7.68
CA ILE A 37 -4.47 7.33 7.35
C ILE A 37 -4.43 7.64 5.88
N ALA A 38 -4.27 6.59 5.09
CA ALA A 38 -4.21 6.67 3.66
C ALA A 38 -5.35 7.60 3.29
N ASP A 39 -5.01 8.78 2.76
CA ASP A 39 -5.98 9.75 2.34
C ASP A 39 -6.75 9.14 1.18
N TYR A 40 -7.78 8.36 1.53
CA TYR A 40 -8.69 7.72 0.59
C TYR A 40 -9.51 8.78 -0.17
N SER A 41 -9.39 10.07 0.21
CA SER A 41 -10.12 11.18 -0.38
C SER A 41 -9.40 11.85 -1.55
N GLN A 42 -8.16 11.49 -1.85
CA GLN A 42 -7.50 12.00 -3.05
C GLN A 42 -8.00 11.21 -4.26
N PRO A 43 -8.71 11.87 -5.19
CA PRO A 43 -8.91 11.27 -6.49
C PRO A 43 -7.52 11.00 -7.08
N PHE A 44 -7.32 9.83 -7.65
CA PHE A 44 -6.10 9.48 -8.36
C PHE A 44 -5.65 10.66 -9.22
N GLY A 45 -4.55 11.33 -8.84
CA GLY A 45 -4.08 12.52 -9.54
C GLY A 45 -3.83 12.20 -11.00
N GLY A 46 -4.73 12.66 -11.88
CA GLY A 46 -4.48 12.86 -13.29
C GLY A 46 -4.51 11.64 -14.21
N VAL A 47 -4.74 10.42 -13.76
CA VAL A 47 -4.97 9.25 -14.63
C VAL A 47 -6.46 8.93 -14.58
N GLY A 48 -7.14 9.04 -15.71
CA GLY A 48 -8.57 8.71 -15.81
C GLY A 48 -8.79 7.29 -15.32
N PHE A 49 -9.82 7.08 -14.50
CA PHE A 49 -10.25 5.74 -14.08
C PHE A 49 -10.52 4.89 -15.31
N ARG A 50 -9.85 3.76 -15.42
CA ARG A 50 -10.07 2.79 -16.48
C ARG A 50 -10.08 1.38 -15.89
N LEU A 51 -10.71 0.46 -16.59
CA LEU A 51 -10.67 -0.95 -16.25
C LEU A 51 -9.25 -1.49 -16.49
N ASP A 52 -8.81 -2.37 -15.61
CA ASP A 52 -7.50 -3.02 -15.73
C ASP A 52 -7.51 -4.00 -16.91
N GLU A 53 -6.60 -3.80 -17.86
CA GLU A 53 -6.49 -4.63 -19.06
C GLU A 53 -6.01 -6.07 -18.77
N GLY A 54 -5.35 -6.29 -17.64
CA GLY A 54 -4.91 -7.60 -17.17
C GLY A 54 -5.98 -8.36 -16.38
N ALA A 55 -7.12 -7.69 -16.06
CA ALA A 55 -8.22 -8.31 -15.32
C ALA A 55 -9.02 -9.27 -16.21
N LYS A 56 -9.19 -10.50 -15.75
CA LYS A 56 -9.94 -11.57 -16.45
C LYS A 56 -10.92 -12.24 -15.50
N GLU A 57 -11.92 -12.94 -16.06
CA GLU A 57 -12.86 -13.74 -15.28
C GLU A 57 -12.13 -14.73 -14.38
N TYR A 58 -12.51 -14.76 -13.11
CA TYR A 58 -11.95 -15.73 -12.16
C TYR A 58 -12.64 -17.08 -12.34
N MET A 59 -11.88 -18.07 -12.80
CA MET A 59 -12.39 -19.43 -13.05
C MET A 59 -12.11 -20.38 -11.88
N GLY A 60 -11.55 -19.89 -10.78
CA GLY A 60 -11.23 -20.68 -9.60
C GLY A 60 -12.43 -20.84 -8.67
N ARG A 61 -12.23 -21.60 -7.58
CA ARG A 61 -13.22 -21.68 -6.51
C ARG A 61 -13.13 -20.40 -5.68
N GLU A 62 -14.21 -19.65 -5.62
CA GLU A 62 -14.28 -18.47 -4.75
C GLU A 62 -14.06 -18.86 -3.28
N PRO A 63 -13.35 -18.02 -2.51
CA PRO A 63 -13.25 -18.20 -1.07
C PRO A 63 -14.67 -18.23 -0.48
N GLU A 64 -14.95 -19.23 0.37
CA GLU A 64 -16.25 -19.30 1.05
C GLU A 64 -16.42 -18.01 1.88
N SER A 65 -17.40 -17.18 1.51
CA SER A 65 -17.78 -16.06 2.34
C SER A 65 -18.38 -16.62 3.63
N LYS A 66 -17.71 -16.38 4.74
CA LYS A 66 -18.27 -16.73 6.06
C LYS A 66 -19.48 -15.84 6.33
N GLY A 67 -20.62 -16.26 5.77
CA GLY A 67 -21.97 -15.93 6.19
C GLY A 67 -22.37 -14.46 6.28
N GLY A 68 -23.18 -14.03 5.33
CA GLY A 68 -24.40 -13.24 5.58
C GLY A 68 -24.29 -11.81 6.12
N VAL A 69 -23.13 -11.21 6.21
CA VAL A 69 -23.04 -9.79 6.56
C VAL A 69 -22.95 -8.99 5.26
N PRO A 70 -23.88 -8.06 4.98
CA PRO A 70 -23.75 -7.16 3.85
C PRO A 70 -22.45 -6.36 3.98
N GLY A 71 -21.53 -6.50 3.03
CA GLY A 71 -20.26 -5.79 3.06
C GLY A 71 -19.36 -6.20 1.91
N ILE A 72 -18.24 -5.50 1.78
CA ILE A 72 -17.21 -5.80 0.79
C ILE A 72 -16.45 -7.05 1.26
N GLN A 73 -16.41 -8.07 0.41
CA GLN A 73 -15.67 -9.31 0.65
C GLN A 73 -14.23 -9.12 0.18
N ILE A 74 -13.27 -9.36 1.07
CA ILE A 74 -11.84 -9.22 0.78
C ILE A 74 -11.16 -10.57 1.00
N PRO A 75 -10.47 -11.13 -0.04
CA PRO A 75 -9.70 -12.35 0.10
C PRO A 75 -8.56 -12.19 1.11
N GLY A 76 -8.36 -13.21 1.96
CA GLY A 76 -7.16 -13.31 2.79
C GLY A 76 -5.99 -13.87 2.00
N TYR A 77 -4.78 -13.48 2.40
CA TYR A 77 -3.53 -14.02 1.88
C TYR A 77 -2.72 -14.59 3.04
N ASP A 78 -2.31 -15.84 2.91
CA ASP A 78 -1.33 -16.47 3.80
C ASP A 78 0.10 -16.15 3.31
N THR A 79 1.07 -17.03 3.57
CA THR A 79 2.41 -16.88 3.02
C THR A 79 2.42 -17.01 1.50
N VAL A 80 2.84 -15.95 0.81
CA VAL A 80 2.96 -15.91 -0.65
C VAL A 80 4.40 -16.18 -1.07
N ARG A 81 4.60 -17.04 -2.08
CA ARG A 81 5.93 -17.36 -2.64
C ARG A 81 6.03 -16.87 -4.07
N LEU A 82 7.03 -16.03 -4.34
CA LEU A 82 7.27 -15.43 -5.66
C LEU A 82 8.73 -15.67 -6.09
N PRO A 83 9.00 -15.69 -7.41
CA PRO A 83 10.37 -15.76 -7.91
C PRO A 83 11.12 -14.45 -7.60
N SER A 84 12.38 -14.55 -7.17
CA SER A 84 13.26 -13.40 -6.95
C SER A 84 13.96 -12.98 -8.25
N GLY A 85 14.47 -11.74 -8.29
CA GLY A 85 15.28 -11.24 -9.41
C GLY A 85 14.52 -10.95 -10.70
N THR A 86 13.19 -11.05 -10.69
CA THR A 86 12.32 -10.75 -11.85
C THR A 86 11.24 -9.75 -11.50
N THR A 87 10.71 -9.10 -12.52
CA THR A 87 9.54 -8.22 -12.43
C THR A 87 8.25 -8.94 -12.82
N ASP A 88 8.35 -10.08 -13.51
CA ASP A 88 7.17 -10.83 -13.95
C ASP A 88 6.86 -11.92 -12.92
N VAL A 89 5.75 -11.76 -12.20
CA VAL A 89 5.36 -12.69 -11.12
C VAL A 89 3.90 -13.09 -11.26
N LYS A 90 3.54 -14.24 -10.68
CA LYS A 90 2.15 -14.72 -10.64
C LYS A 90 1.62 -14.64 -9.22
N MET A 91 0.56 -13.86 -9.05
CA MET A 91 -0.18 -13.74 -7.79
C MET A 91 -1.63 -13.38 -8.11
N ILE A 92 -2.57 -14.12 -7.54
CA ILE A 92 -4.00 -13.86 -7.80
C ILE A 92 -4.45 -12.68 -6.94
N LEU A 93 -4.87 -11.61 -7.59
CA LEU A 93 -5.54 -10.44 -6.98
C LEU A 93 -7.01 -10.47 -7.42
N LEU A 94 -7.88 -10.94 -6.52
CA LEU A 94 -9.29 -11.22 -6.83
C LEU A 94 -10.21 -10.15 -6.23
N ASN A 95 -11.11 -9.63 -7.05
CA ASN A 95 -12.32 -8.96 -6.58
C ASN A 95 -13.47 -9.97 -6.61
N PRO A 96 -13.90 -10.51 -5.46
CA PRO A 96 -14.93 -11.55 -5.39
C PRO A 96 -16.25 -11.19 -6.07
N GLU A 97 -16.96 -12.22 -6.54
CA GLU A 97 -18.32 -12.08 -7.05
C GLU A 97 -19.24 -11.49 -5.97
N GLY A 98 -20.16 -10.64 -6.40
CA GLY A 98 -21.14 -10.00 -5.51
C GLY A 98 -20.62 -8.79 -4.73
N ASN A 99 -19.36 -8.40 -4.87
CA ASN A 99 -18.90 -7.13 -4.35
C ASN A 99 -19.60 -5.95 -5.05
N PRO A 100 -20.06 -4.94 -4.30
CA PRO A 100 -20.77 -3.78 -4.86
C PRO A 100 -19.81 -2.67 -5.35
N CYS A 101 -18.54 -3.00 -5.63
CA CYS A 101 -17.52 -1.99 -5.91
C CYS A 101 -16.39 -2.53 -6.80
N TYR A 102 -15.71 -1.62 -7.49
CA TYR A 102 -14.40 -1.89 -8.09
C TYR A 102 -13.33 -1.98 -7.02
N PHE A 103 -12.29 -2.79 -7.27
CA PHE A 103 -11.06 -2.80 -6.49
C PHE A 103 -9.92 -2.16 -7.29
N VAL A 104 -9.04 -1.47 -6.57
CA VAL A 104 -7.69 -1.11 -7.03
C VAL A 104 -6.72 -1.72 -6.04
N PHE A 105 -5.84 -2.56 -6.54
CA PHE A 105 -4.82 -3.25 -5.74
C PHE A 105 -3.50 -2.50 -5.78
N GLU A 106 -2.85 -2.37 -4.63
CA GLU A 106 -1.47 -1.90 -4.54
C GLU A 106 -0.67 -2.85 -3.66
N LEU A 107 0.36 -3.49 -4.25
CA LEU A 107 1.27 -4.38 -3.52
C LEU A 107 2.45 -3.56 -2.99
N ILE A 108 2.52 -3.46 -1.68
CA ILE A 108 3.55 -2.75 -0.95
C ILE A 108 4.44 -3.80 -0.27
N ILE A 109 5.77 -3.74 -0.49
CA ILE A 109 6.74 -4.67 0.07
C ILE A 109 7.78 -3.85 0.82
N ASN A 110 7.97 -4.13 2.11
CA ASN A 110 8.86 -3.38 3.00
C ASN A 110 8.64 -1.85 2.95
N GLY A 111 7.38 -1.41 2.81
CA GLY A 111 7.00 0.00 2.75
C GLY A 111 7.11 0.68 1.38
N GLU A 112 7.52 -0.05 0.32
CA GLU A 112 7.63 0.49 -1.03
C GLU A 112 6.61 -0.16 -1.98
N SER A 113 6.00 0.63 -2.88
CA SER A 113 5.06 0.14 -3.87
C SER A 113 5.77 -0.60 -5.00
N TYR A 114 5.39 -1.86 -5.21
CA TYR A 114 5.92 -2.74 -6.25
C TYR A 114 4.95 -2.95 -7.41
N TYR A 115 3.64 -2.81 -7.16
CA TYR A 115 2.62 -3.00 -8.18
C TYR A 115 1.38 -2.17 -7.83
N LYS A 116 0.70 -1.67 -8.84
CA LYS A 116 -0.62 -1.05 -8.71
C LYS A 116 -1.46 -1.37 -9.93
N SER A 117 -2.71 -1.78 -9.69
CA SER A 117 -3.68 -2.04 -10.75
C SER A 117 -4.48 -0.79 -11.12
N ASP A 118 -5.17 -0.85 -12.26
CA ASP A 118 -6.34 -0.03 -12.54
C ASP A 118 -7.60 -0.65 -11.85
N LEU A 119 -8.81 -0.28 -12.26
CA LEU A 119 -10.06 -0.77 -11.69
C LEU A 119 -10.31 -2.24 -12.06
N VAL A 120 -10.55 -3.08 -11.07
CA VAL A 120 -10.90 -4.49 -11.23
C VAL A 120 -12.37 -4.69 -10.86
N GLU A 121 -13.17 -5.16 -11.80
CA GLU A 121 -14.59 -5.42 -11.62
C GLU A 121 -14.83 -6.61 -10.67
N PRO A 122 -16.01 -6.70 -10.02
CA PRO A 122 -16.42 -7.92 -9.33
C PRO A 122 -16.34 -9.15 -10.24
N SER A 123 -16.06 -10.32 -9.68
CA SER A 123 -15.82 -11.60 -10.38
C SER A 123 -14.52 -11.67 -11.20
N LYS A 124 -13.71 -10.62 -11.20
CA LYS A 124 -12.47 -10.60 -11.97
C LYS A 124 -11.22 -10.65 -11.10
N CYS A 125 -10.15 -11.18 -11.67
CA CYS A 125 -8.85 -11.24 -11.03
C CYS A 125 -7.72 -10.83 -11.98
N ILE A 126 -6.61 -10.40 -11.40
CA ILE A 126 -5.31 -10.26 -12.08
C ILE A 126 -4.43 -11.40 -11.58
N GLU A 127 -3.77 -12.12 -12.48
CA GLU A 127 -2.86 -13.22 -12.13
C GLU A 127 -1.41 -12.94 -12.47
N ASP A 128 -1.17 -12.25 -13.58
CA ASP A 128 0.17 -11.93 -14.07
C ASP A 128 0.51 -10.48 -13.72
N LEU A 129 1.37 -10.30 -12.73
CA LEU A 129 1.75 -8.96 -12.25
C LEU A 129 3.10 -8.57 -12.85
N LYS A 130 3.18 -7.33 -13.34
CA LYS A 130 4.43 -6.68 -13.73
C LYS A 130 4.87 -5.73 -12.63
N LEU A 131 5.82 -6.17 -11.81
CA LEU A 131 6.37 -5.34 -10.74
C LEU A 131 7.18 -4.16 -11.30
N THR A 132 7.18 -3.04 -10.59
CA THR A 132 7.96 -1.84 -10.95
C THR A 132 9.47 -2.06 -10.89
N LYS A 133 9.92 -3.04 -10.10
CA LYS A 133 11.33 -3.44 -9.92
C LYS A 133 11.43 -4.90 -9.52
N PRO A 134 12.58 -5.55 -9.75
CA PRO A 134 12.81 -6.93 -9.35
C PRO A 134 12.68 -7.12 -7.85
N LEU A 135 12.09 -8.25 -7.44
CA LEU A 135 11.95 -8.62 -6.04
C LEU A 135 13.29 -9.18 -5.51
N PRO A 136 13.88 -8.59 -4.45
CA PRO A 136 15.10 -9.13 -3.86
C PRO A 136 14.80 -10.47 -3.17
N LYS A 137 15.78 -11.40 -3.23
CA LYS A 137 15.65 -12.70 -2.57
C LYS A 137 15.55 -12.55 -1.06
N GLY A 138 14.65 -13.31 -0.43
CA GLY A 138 14.47 -13.33 1.03
C GLY A 138 13.01 -13.32 1.46
N THR A 139 12.82 -13.14 2.77
CA THR A 139 11.49 -13.00 3.38
C THR A 139 11.20 -11.52 3.60
N HIS A 140 10.01 -11.09 3.22
CA HIS A 140 9.58 -9.70 3.27
C HIS A 140 8.21 -9.58 3.94
N THR A 141 7.98 -8.45 4.60
CA THR A 141 6.62 -8.06 5.00
C THR A 141 5.95 -7.39 3.82
N ALA A 142 4.79 -7.90 3.44
CA ALA A 142 3.99 -7.36 2.33
C ALA A 142 2.61 -6.92 2.82
N ILE A 143 2.11 -5.86 2.21
CA ILE A 143 0.76 -5.35 2.39
C ILE A 143 0.10 -5.27 1.02
N LEU A 144 -1.04 -5.95 0.86
CA LEU A 144 -1.94 -5.68 -0.24
C LEU A 144 -2.96 -4.64 0.20
N LYS A 145 -2.76 -3.41 -0.25
CA LYS A 145 -3.70 -2.32 -0.05
C LYS A 145 -4.78 -2.40 -1.11
N ILE A 146 -6.03 -2.42 -0.69
CA ILE A 146 -7.20 -2.49 -1.55
C ILE A 146 -7.98 -1.20 -1.38
N SER A 147 -8.02 -0.38 -2.42
CA SER A 147 -8.89 0.79 -2.49
C SER A 147 -10.15 0.42 -3.27
N THR A 148 -11.31 0.89 -2.83
CA THR A 148 -12.60 0.50 -3.42
C THR A 148 -13.37 1.71 -3.91
N TYR A 149 -14.09 1.52 -5.02
CA TYR A 149 -14.85 2.58 -5.70
C TYR A 149 -16.22 2.08 -6.12
N SER A 150 -17.25 2.93 -6.02
CA SER A 150 -18.60 2.57 -6.45
C SER A 150 -18.65 2.16 -7.91
N LEU A 151 -19.63 1.29 -8.24
CA LEU A 151 -19.84 0.82 -9.62
C LEU A 151 -20.55 1.83 -10.54
N ASP A 152 -21.04 2.94 -9.97
CA ASP A 152 -21.69 4.00 -10.73
C ASP A 152 -20.67 4.93 -11.41
N GLU A 153 -21.15 5.81 -12.27
CA GLU A 153 -20.32 6.74 -13.04
C GLU A 153 -19.53 7.73 -12.16
N SER A 154 -19.93 7.89 -10.89
CA SER A 154 -19.25 8.79 -9.96
C SER A 154 -17.91 8.24 -9.47
N LEU A 155 -17.73 6.90 -9.52
CA LEU A 155 -16.55 6.20 -8.98
C LEU A 155 -16.15 6.72 -7.60
N SER A 156 -17.17 6.93 -6.74
CA SER A 156 -16.96 7.47 -5.41
C SER A 156 -16.11 6.51 -4.57
N PRO A 157 -15.10 7.00 -3.84
CA PRO A 157 -14.28 6.16 -2.98
C PRO A 157 -15.15 5.56 -1.85
N MET A 158 -14.90 4.29 -1.56
CA MET A 158 -15.55 3.53 -0.49
C MET A 158 -14.51 3.03 0.51
N ASN A 159 -14.96 2.25 1.52
CA ASN A 159 -14.06 1.70 2.53
C ASN A 159 -13.10 0.67 1.90
N GLY A 160 -11.81 0.91 2.01
CA GLY A 160 -10.76 -0.02 1.58
C GLY A 160 -10.27 -0.92 2.70
N ALA A 161 -9.24 -1.72 2.42
CA ALA A 161 -8.57 -2.58 3.39
C ALA A 161 -7.08 -2.72 3.13
N ASN A 162 -6.34 -3.07 4.18
CA ASN A 162 -4.95 -3.51 4.10
C ASN A 162 -4.88 -4.96 4.57
N VAL A 163 -4.35 -5.84 3.74
CA VAL A 163 -4.12 -7.25 4.05
C VAL A 163 -2.62 -7.47 4.18
N GLU A 164 -2.16 -7.71 5.40
CA GLU A 164 -0.74 -8.01 5.67
C GLU A 164 -0.47 -9.50 5.52
N PHE A 165 0.67 -9.84 4.94
CA PHE A 165 1.12 -11.23 4.78
C PHE A 165 2.65 -11.31 4.64
N GLU A 166 3.17 -12.53 4.86
CA GLU A 166 4.57 -12.84 4.61
C GLU A 166 4.79 -13.17 3.14
N LEU A 167 5.80 -12.54 2.50
CA LEU A 167 6.19 -12.80 1.13
C LEU A 167 7.60 -13.40 1.11
N ILE A 168 7.75 -14.59 0.53
CA ILE A 168 9.03 -15.28 0.38
C ILE A 168 9.45 -15.22 -1.08
N ALA A 169 10.54 -14.50 -1.37
CA ALA A 169 11.15 -14.43 -2.68
C ALA A 169 12.29 -15.47 -2.80
N MET A 170 12.17 -16.40 -3.73
CA MET A 170 13.08 -17.55 -3.91
C MET A 170 13.91 -17.46 -5.18
#